data_9ca3b79232a5ebcbf532380b75b99684
#
_entry.id   9ca3b79232a5ebcbf532380b75b99684
#
_cell.length_a   1.000
_cell.length_b   1.000
_cell.length_c   1.000
_cell.angle_alpha   90.00
_cell.angle_beta   90.00
_cell.angle_gamma   90.00
#
_symmetry.space_group_name_H-M   'P 1'
#
loop_
_entity.id
_entity.type
_entity.pdbx_description
1 polymer ?
#
loop_
_entity_poly.entity_id
_entity_poly.type
_entity_poly.pdbx_seq_one_letter_code
_entity_poly.pdbx_strand_id
1 'polypeptide(L)'
;MDANDQVASMNKKKLDESNIFAINLMASPGAGKTSLILRTIRTLSPDLRVGVIEGDTAPVTIDADKVLAEGMPAVQINTGGECHLDAVMISNALEQLPLDSIDLLIIENVGNLICPAAFQLGTHVNVLIASVPEGDDKPYKYTNIYRGLDVLIINKIDLLPYISFNMDYFRQGVELLNPGLITFPLSCTTGEGIAEWTAWVRSQVEKRKSQNA
;
A
#
# COMPACT_ATOMS: atom_id res chain seq x y z
N MET A 1 -7.63 11.83 21.53
CA MET A 1 -7.39 11.61 20.09
C MET A 1 -6.28 12.55 19.67
N ASP A 2 -5.24 12.04 19.06
CA ASP A 2 -4.15 12.86 18.52
C ASP A 2 -4.70 13.73 17.37
N ALA A 3 -4.07 14.88 17.09
CA ALA A 3 -4.49 15.77 16.00
C ALA A 3 -4.47 15.04 14.64
N ASN A 4 -3.47 14.19 14.42
CA ASN A 4 -3.39 13.35 13.23
C ASN A 4 -4.60 12.40 13.09
N ASP A 5 -5.03 11.76 14.18
CA ASP A 5 -6.16 10.82 14.16
C ASP A 5 -7.49 11.49 13.82
N GLN A 6 -7.65 12.75 14.24
CA GLN A 6 -8.83 13.55 13.88
C GLN A 6 -8.88 13.80 12.37
N VAL A 7 -7.75 14.23 11.78
CA VAL A 7 -7.66 14.46 10.33
C VAL A 7 -7.77 13.15 9.56
N ALA A 8 -7.16 12.06 10.04
CA ALA A 8 -7.30 10.73 9.44
C ALA A 8 -8.77 10.28 9.41
N SER A 9 -9.52 10.54 10.48
CA SER A 9 -10.97 10.24 10.53
C SER A 9 -11.76 11.06 9.50
N MET A 10 -11.38 12.32 9.27
CA MET A 10 -11.99 13.18 8.24
C MET A 10 -11.66 12.67 6.83
N ASN A 11 -10.40 12.28 6.58
CA ASN A 11 -9.98 11.68 5.31
C ASN A 11 -10.77 10.40 5.04
N LYS A 12 -10.90 9.52 6.05
CA LYS A 12 -11.68 8.30 5.92
C LYS A 12 -13.12 8.58 5.54
N LYS A 13 -13.76 9.54 6.22
CA LYS A 13 -15.14 9.95 5.93
C LYS A 13 -15.27 10.45 4.49
N LYS A 14 -14.35 11.28 4.00
CA LYS A 14 -14.32 11.79 2.62
C LYS A 14 -14.23 10.65 1.60
N LEU A 15 -13.35 9.68 1.85
CA LEU A 15 -13.22 8.48 1.01
C LEU A 15 -14.47 7.61 1.05
N ASP A 16 -15.09 7.48 2.22
CA ASP A 16 -16.34 6.76 2.44
C ASP A 16 -17.49 7.38 1.63
N GLU A 17 -17.67 8.69 1.70
CA GLU A 17 -18.68 9.45 0.96
C GLU A 17 -18.48 9.39 -0.56
N SER A 18 -17.23 9.26 -1.03
CA SER A 18 -16.89 9.10 -2.45
C SER A 18 -16.92 7.65 -2.94
N ASN A 19 -17.28 6.68 -2.09
CA ASN A 19 -17.28 5.24 -2.40
C ASN A 19 -15.90 4.68 -2.84
N ILE A 20 -14.81 5.30 -2.40
CA ILE A 20 -13.45 4.90 -2.72
C ILE A 20 -12.94 3.87 -1.70
N PHE A 21 -12.38 2.77 -2.18
CA PHE A 21 -11.58 1.88 -1.33
C PHE A 21 -10.13 2.36 -1.33
N ALA A 22 -9.55 2.63 -0.15
CA ALA A 22 -8.21 3.21 -0.03
C ALA A 22 -7.25 2.28 0.71
N ILE A 23 -6.04 2.15 0.18
CA ILE A 23 -4.95 1.30 0.68
C ILE A 23 -3.77 2.19 1.09
N ASN A 24 -3.23 2.02 2.30
CA ASN A 24 -1.91 2.53 2.69
C ASN A 24 -0.86 1.45 2.40
N LEU A 25 0.00 1.67 1.41
CA LEU A 25 1.02 0.73 0.97
C LEU A 25 2.37 1.09 1.56
N MET A 26 2.84 0.29 2.48
CA MET A 26 4.08 0.47 3.23
C MET A 26 5.13 -0.56 2.80
N ALA A 27 6.39 -0.20 2.86
CA ALA A 27 7.52 -1.11 2.59
C ALA A 27 8.86 -0.48 2.93
N SER A 28 9.91 -1.27 2.97
CA SER A 28 11.30 -0.78 2.86
C SER A 28 11.57 -0.17 1.48
N PRO A 29 12.59 0.68 1.34
CA PRO A 29 13.09 1.08 0.04
C PRO A 29 13.47 -0.15 -0.81
N GLY A 30 13.10 -0.13 -2.09
CA GLY A 30 13.44 -1.22 -3.02
C GLY A 30 12.64 -2.51 -2.87
N ALA A 31 11.66 -2.62 -1.96
CA ALA A 31 10.80 -3.80 -1.81
C ALA A 31 9.85 -4.03 -3.00
N GLY A 32 9.61 -3.00 -3.81
CA GLY A 32 8.82 -3.09 -5.06
C GLY A 32 7.43 -2.46 -5.00
N LYS A 33 7.24 -1.39 -4.18
CA LYS A 33 5.96 -0.66 -4.07
C LYS A 33 5.44 -0.20 -5.44
N THR A 34 6.19 0.62 -6.14
CA THR A 34 5.82 1.14 -7.47
C THR A 34 5.57 0.02 -8.48
N SER A 35 6.38 -1.05 -8.44
CA SER A 35 6.19 -2.21 -9.32
C SER A 35 4.85 -2.90 -9.07
N LEU A 36 4.47 -3.06 -7.80
CA LEU A 36 3.18 -3.64 -7.42
C LEU A 36 2.01 -2.73 -7.85
N ILE A 37 2.13 -1.41 -7.63
CA ILE A 37 1.12 -0.43 -8.06
C ILE A 37 0.88 -0.54 -9.57
N LEU A 38 1.94 -0.50 -10.37
CA LEU A 38 1.84 -0.60 -11.83
C LEU A 38 1.23 -1.93 -12.29
N ARG A 39 1.61 -3.07 -11.67
CA ARG A 39 0.99 -4.37 -11.95
C ARG A 39 -0.48 -4.40 -11.58
N THR A 40 -0.83 -3.82 -10.43
CA THR A 40 -2.23 -3.71 -9.96
C THR A 40 -3.05 -2.86 -10.93
N ILE A 41 -2.56 -1.69 -11.33
CA ILE A 41 -3.21 -0.82 -12.31
C ILE A 41 -3.45 -1.59 -13.62
N ARG A 42 -2.41 -2.15 -14.23
CA ARG A 42 -2.51 -2.87 -15.52
C ARG A 42 -3.49 -4.03 -15.50
N THR A 43 -3.65 -4.68 -14.34
CA THR A 43 -4.58 -5.81 -14.20
C THR A 43 -6.01 -5.34 -13.95
N LEU A 44 -6.21 -4.21 -13.24
CA LEU A 44 -7.53 -3.75 -12.82
C LEU A 44 -8.10 -2.63 -13.70
N SER A 45 -7.28 -1.88 -14.43
CA SER A 45 -7.71 -0.68 -15.19
C SER A 45 -8.80 -0.89 -16.23
N PRO A 46 -9.00 -2.09 -16.81
CA PRO A 46 -10.17 -2.30 -17.68
C PRO A 46 -11.51 -2.14 -16.96
N ASP A 47 -11.54 -2.37 -15.63
CA ASP A 47 -12.77 -2.46 -14.84
C ASP A 47 -12.85 -1.47 -13.68
N LEU A 48 -11.70 -1.01 -13.18
CA LEU A 48 -11.61 -0.11 -12.02
C LEU A 48 -10.76 1.13 -12.32
N ARG A 49 -11.24 2.28 -11.85
CA ARG A 49 -10.53 3.55 -11.93
C ARG A 49 -9.62 3.69 -10.71
N VAL A 50 -8.32 3.68 -10.94
CA VAL A 50 -7.31 3.73 -9.88
C VAL A 50 -6.74 5.13 -9.78
N GLY A 51 -6.63 5.67 -8.56
CA GLY A 51 -5.85 6.87 -8.25
C GLY A 51 -4.67 6.52 -7.37
N VAL A 52 -3.60 7.31 -7.45
CA VAL A 52 -2.39 7.08 -6.64
C VAL A 52 -1.96 8.39 -5.96
N ILE A 53 -1.63 8.29 -4.67
CA ILE A 53 -0.86 9.32 -3.95
C ILE A 53 0.49 8.70 -3.64
N GLU A 54 1.57 9.35 -4.05
CA GLU A 54 2.94 8.91 -3.81
C GLU A 54 3.63 9.83 -2.81
N GLY A 55 4.16 9.26 -1.73
CA GLY A 55 5.00 9.96 -0.76
C GLY A 55 6.48 9.67 -0.99
N ASP A 56 7.26 10.69 -1.30
CA ASP A 56 8.71 10.57 -1.43
C ASP A 56 9.43 11.72 -0.71
N THR A 57 10.65 11.44 -0.27
CA THR A 57 11.57 12.43 0.29
C THR A 57 12.31 13.23 -0.79
N ALA A 58 12.39 12.69 -2.01
CA ALA A 58 13.05 13.32 -3.13
C ALA A 58 12.09 14.24 -3.91
N PRO A 59 12.60 15.38 -4.46
CA PRO A 59 11.78 16.29 -5.25
C PRO A 59 11.57 15.82 -6.71
N VAL A 60 11.71 14.52 -6.98
CA VAL A 60 11.68 13.95 -8.34
C VAL A 60 10.46 13.08 -8.51
N THR A 61 9.64 13.35 -9.54
CA THR A 61 8.32 12.74 -9.80
C THR A 61 8.37 11.42 -10.59
N ILE A 62 9.50 10.67 -10.53
CA ILE A 62 9.71 9.50 -11.41
C ILE A 62 8.61 8.44 -11.29
N ASP A 63 8.14 8.18 -10.09
CA ASP A 63 7.16 7.09 -9.87
C ASP A 63 5.73 7.58 -10.14
N ALA A 64 5.38 8.82 -9.78
CA ALA A 64 4.13 9.44 -10.18
C ALA A 64 4.00 9.56 -11.72
N ASP A 65 5.09 9.91 -12.41
CA ASP A 65 5.11 9.98 -13.88
C ASP A 65 4.82 8.62 -14.54
N LYS A 66 5.28 7.53 -13.94
CA LYS A 66 4.95 6.16 -14.43
C LYS A 66 3.47 5.84 -14.29
N VAL A 67 2.82 6.28 -13.20
CA VAL A 67 1.38 6.09 -12.99
C VAL A 67 0.58 6.94 -13.97
N LEU A 68 0.97 8.19 -14.18
CA LEU A 68 0.36 9.07 -15.17
C LEU A 68 0.48 8.52 -16.59
N ALA A 69 1.60 7.86 -16.92
CA ALA A 69 1.80 7.19 -18.21
C ALA A 69 0.84 6.00 -18.44
N GLU A 70 0.33 5.38 -17.37
CA GLU A 70 -0.75 4.37 -17.44
C GLU A 70 -2.15 5.01 -17.58
N GLY A 71 -2.25 6.33 -17.66
CA GLY A 71 -3.52 7.06 -17.79
C GLY A 71 -4.29 7.23 -16.48
N MET A 72 -3.66 6.98 -15.32
CA MET A 72 -4.30 7.07 -14.01
C MET A 72 -3.94 8.39 -13.32
N PRO A 73 -4.88 9.04 -12.59
CA PRO A 73 -4.58 10.24 -11.83
C PRO A 73 -3.59 9.92 -10.71
N ALA A 74 -2.54 10.74 -10.60
CA ALA A 74 -1.54 10.62 -9.56
C ALA A 74 -1.17 11.98 -8.98
N VAL A 75 -0.92 12.03 -7.66
CA VAL A 75 -0.40 13.18 -6.93
C VAL A 75 0.82 12.75 -6.16
N GLN A 76 1.93 13.52 -6.30
CA GLN A 76 3.12 13.31 -5.48
C GLN A 76 3.13 14.27 -4.30
N ILE A 77 3.47 13.74 -3.14
CA ILE A 77 3.76 14.50 -1.92
C ILE A 77 5.27 14.48 -1.70
N ASN A 78 5.91 15.64 -1.81
CA ASN A 78 7.27 15.79 -1.33
C ASN A 78 7.22 16.04 0.19
N THR A 79 7.74 15.09 0.96
CA THR A 79 7.67 15.15 2.43
C THR A 79 8.70 16.11 3.05
N GLY A 80 9.59 16.71 2.23
CA GLY A 80 10.62 17.63 2.75
C GLY A 80 11.65 16.97 3.66
N GLY A 81 11.83 15.65 3.55
CA GLY A 81 12.76 14.86 4.36
C GLY A 81 12.07 14.07 5.50
N GLU A 82 10.76 14.22 5.70
CA GLU A 82 10.02 13.36 6.63
C GLU A 82 9.99 11.91 6.12
N CYS A 83 10.17 10.97 7.03
CA CYS A 83 10.27 9.54 6.72
C CYS A 83 8.91 8.81 6.68
N HIS A 84 7.80 9.53 6.61
CA HIS A 84 6.43 9.03 6.58
C HIS A 84 5.48 10.07 5.99
N LEU A 85 4.29 9.64 5.62
CA LEU A 85 3.13 10.49 5.35
C LEU A 85 2.28 10.63 6.61
N ASP A 86 1.65 11.80 6.79
CA ASP A 86 0.64 12.05 7.81
C ASP A 86 -0.74 12.35 7.20
N ALA A 87 -1.77 12.43 8.06
CA ALA A 87 -3.13 12.64 7.61
C ALA A 87 -3.36 14.02 6.98
N VAL A 88 -2.60 15.04 7.36
CA VAL A 88 -2.73 16.41 6.79
C VAL A 88 -2.18 16.42 5.36
N MET A 89 -1.05 15.78 5.13
CA MET A 89 -0.46 15.59 3.80
C MET A 89 -1.47 14.89 2.87
N ILE A 90 -2.11 13.82 3.36
CA ILE A 90 -3.13 13.10 2.60
C ILE A 90 -4.36 13.97 2.34
N SER A 91 -4.84 14.72 3.33
CA SER A 91 -5.98 15.63 3.15
C SER A 91 -5.75 16.62 1.99
N ASN A 92 -4.55 17.22 1.94
CA ASN A 92 -4.16 18.15 0.88
C ASN A 92 -4.04 17.48 -0.50
N ALA A 93 -3.57 16.23 -0.55
CA ALA A 93 -3.48 15.48 -1.80
C ALA A 93 -4.85 15.04 -2.32
N LEU A 94 -5.79 14.68 -1.43
CA LEU A 94 -7.17 14.32 -1.81
C LEU A 94 -7.92 15.48 -2.48
N GLU A 95 -7.56 16.73 -2.19
CA GLU A 95 -8.15 17.90 -2.85
C GLU A 95 -7.70 18.09 -4.31
N GLN A 96 -6.57 17.47 -4.67
CA GLN A 96 -6.01 17.55 -6.02
C GLN A 96 -6.44 16.39 -6.92
N LEU A 97 -7.10 15.37 -6.36
CA LEU A 97 -7.56 14.21 -7.11
C LEU A 97 -9.02 14.33 -7.53
N PRO A 98 -9.38 13.83 -8.73
CA PRO A 98 -10.76 13.77 -9.19
C PRO A 98 -11.51 12.59 -8.51
N LEU A 99 -11.88 12.74 -7.24
CA LEU A 99 -12.40 11.65 -6.40
C LEU A 99 -13.63 10.96 -7.02
N ASP A 100 -14.51 11.69 -7.71
CA ASP A 100 -15.69 11.12 -8.37
C ASP A 100 -15.34 10.12 -9.49
N SER A 101 -14.11 10.13 -9.95
CA SER A 101 -13.60 9.23 -10.99
C SER A 101 -12.65 8.17 -10.49
N ILE A 102 -12.61 7.90 -9.19
CA ILE A 102 -11.72 6.91 -8.55
C ILE A 102 -12.55 5.88 -7.80
N ASP A 103 -12.25 4.61 -8.01
CA ASP A 103 -12.84 3.47 -7.29
C ASP A 103 -11.86 2.90 -6.24
N LEU A 104 -10.57 2.92 -6.58
CA LEU A 104 -9.45 2.45 -5.75
C LEU A 104 -8.40 3.56 -5.60
N LEU A 105 -8.06 3.93 -4.38
CA LEU A 105 -6.95 4.82 -4.09
C LEU A 105 -5.80 4.03 -3.46
N ILE A 106 -4.61 4.11 -4.04
CA ILE A 106 -3.40 3.54 -3.46
C ILE A 106 -2.51 4.69 -2.98
N ILE A 107 -2.23 4.72 -1.69
CA ILE A 107 -1.29 5.66 -1.08
C ILE A 107 0.04 4.93 -0.92
N GLU A 108 1.03 5.25 -1.74
CA GLU A 108 2.40 4.77 -1.59
C GLU A 108 3.09 5.58 -0.49
N ASN A 109 3.34 4.96 0.65
CA ASN A 109 4.05 5.60 1.75
C ASN A 109 5.56 5.65 1.50
N VAL A 110 6.26 6.55 2.20
CA VAL A 110 7.72 6.63 2.17
C VAL A 110 8.33 5.28 2.53
N GLY A 111 9.43 4.91 1.86
CA GLY A 111 10.13 3.65 2.11
C GLY A 111 10.75 3.59 3.50
N ASN A 112 9.98 3.05 4.48
CA ASN A 112 10.38 2.95 5.89
C ASN A 112 9.51 1.90 6.61
N LEU A 113 10.10 1.15 7.56
CA LEU A 113 9.40 0.13 8.36
C LEU A 113 9.08 0.57 9.80
N ILE A 114 9.40 1.80 10.19
CA ILE A 114 9.24 2.31 11.56
C ILE A 114 8.18 3.40 11.60
N CYS A 115 8.45 4.54 10.97
CA CYS A 115 7.61 5.72 11.09
C CYS A 115 6.19 5.54 10.52
N PRO A 116 5.97 4.93 9.34
CA PRO A 116 4.63 4.76 8.78
C PRO A 116 3.67 3.96 9.66
N ALA A 117 4.18 3.09 10.53
CA ALA A 117 3.37 2.30 11.45
C ALA A 117 2.66 3.13 12.54
N ALA A 118 3.14 4.35 12.81
CA ALA A 118 2.64 5.20 13.88
C ALA A 118 1.56 6.21 13.44
N PHE A 119 1.37 6.40 12.13
CA PHE A 119 0.51 7.44 11.59
C PHE A 119 -0.67 6.87 10.81
N GLN A 120 -1.88 7.12 11.30
CA GLN A 120 -3.10 6.81 10.57
C GLN A 120 -3.31 7.85 9.45
N LEU A 121 -3.64 7.38 8.25
CA LEU A 121 -3.85 8.23 7.07
C LEU A 121 -5.33 8.44 6.73
N GLY A 122 -6.20 7.60 7.30
CA GLY A 122 -7.62 7.53 6.96
C GLY A 122 -7.93 6.51 5.86
N THR A 123 -7.02 5.60 5.56
CA THR A 123 -7.23 4.49 4.62
C THR A 123 -8.09 3.37 5.23
N HIS A 124 -8.58 2.45 4.40
CA HIS A 124 -9.38 1.31 4.84
C HIS A 124 -8.53 0.15 5.32
N VAL A 125 -7.36 -0.03 4.69
CA VAL A 125 -6.42 -1.11 5.00
C VAL A 125 -4.97 -0.65 4.95
N ASN A 126 -4.16 -1.26 5.80
CA ASN A 126 -2.71 -1.15 5.83
C ASN A 126 -2.10 -2.39 5.18
N VAL A 127 -1.37 -2.21 4.09
CA VAL A 127 -0.69 -3.27 3.35
C VAL A 127 0.82 -3.08 3.47
N LEU A 128 1.53 -4.11 3.90
CA LEU A 128 2.99 -4.13 3.91
C LEU A 128 3.52 -4.99 2.78
N ILE A 129 4.51 -4.50 2.04
CA ILE A 129 5.35 -5.31 1.17
C ILE A 129 6.63 -5.63 1.90
N ALA A 130 6.84 -6.90 2.20
CA ALA A 130 8.14 -7.50 2.51
C ALA A 130 8.70 -8.12 1.22
N SER A 131 10.00 -8.15 1.03
CA SER A 131 10.60 -8.81 -0.13
C SER A 131 11.70 -9.79 0.26
N VAL A 132 11.80 -10.88 -0.50
CA VAL A 132 12.76 -11.96 -0.24
C VAL A 132 14.20 -11.46 -0.01
N PRO A 133 14.75 -10.50 -0.78
CA PRO A 133 16.11 -10.00 -0.55
C PRO A 133 16.32 -9.24 0.77
N GLU A 134 15.25 -8.82 1.43
CA GLU A 134 15.38 -8.10 2.71
C GLU A 134 15.70 -9.03 3.90
N GLY A 135 15.46 -10.34 3.73
CA GLY A 135 15.69 -11.35 4.76
C GLY A 135 14.44 -11.71 5.57
N ASP A 136 14.48 -12.92 6.14
CA ASP A 136 13.37 -13.57 6.83
C ASP A 136 13.22 -13.18 8.30
N ASP A 137 14.10 -12.34 8.81
CA ASP A 137 14.11 -11.87 10.20
C ASP A 137 13.32 -10.55 10.44
N LYS A 138 12.75 -9.97 9.39
CA LYS A 138 12.04 -8.68 9.47
C LYS A 138 10.88 -8.66 10.47
N PRO A 139 10.02 -9.66 10.59
CA PRO A 139 8.95 -9.65 11.59
C PRO A 139 9.49 -9.55 13.02
N TYR A 140 10.64 -10.17 13.30
CA TYR A 140 11.26 -10.13 14.63
C TYR A 140 11.95 -8.80 14.95
N LYS A 141 12.39 -8.06 13.93
CA LYS A 141 13.08 -6.77 14.07
C LYS A 141 12.15 -5.57 14.06
N TYR A 142 11.06 -5.64 13.30
CA TYR A 142 10.13 -4.52 13.07
C TYR A 142 8.71 -4.85 13.53
N THR A 143 8.57 -5.33 14.76
CA THR A 143 7.34 -5.91 15.30
C THR A 143 6.12 -4.99 15.20
N ASN A 144 6.29 -3.68 15.37
CA ASN A 144 5.18 -2.73 15.43
C ASN A 144 4.43 -2.64 14.08
N ILE A 145 5.15 -2.59 12.96
CA ILE A 145 4.50 -2.49 11.65
C ILE A 145 3.69 -3.75 11.34
N TYR A 146 4.21 -4.94 11.69
CA TYR A 146 3.50 -6.21 11.43
C TYR A 146 2.23 -6.37 12.26
N ARG A 147 2.14 -5.79 13.49
CA ARG A 147 0.95 -5.84 14.32
C ARG A 147 -0.22 -5.02 13.78
N GLY A 148 0.08 -3.93 13.07
CA GLY A 148 -0.92 -3.01 12.54
C GLY A 148 -1.37 -3.27 11.12
N LEU A 149 -1.05 -4.45 10.54
CA LEU A 149 -1.38 -4.79 9.16
C LEU A 149 -2.73 -5.46 9.02
N ASP A 150 -3.38 -5.19 7.91
CA ASP A 150 -4.54 -5.94 7.41
C ASP A 150 -4.12 -6.97 6.35
N VAL A 151 -3.05 -6.67 5.59
CA VAL A 151 -2.53 -7.53 4.51
C VAL A 151 -1.01 -7.47 4.46
N LEU A 152 -0.39 -8.62 4.21
CA LEU A 152 1.03 -8.76 3.94
C LEU A 152 1.26 -9.26 2.51
N ILE A 153 2.16 -8.62 1.79
CA ILE A 153 2.67 -9.07 0.49
C ILE A 153 4.11 -9.53 0.68
N ILE A 154 4.43 -10.74 0.23
CA ILE A 154 5.80 -11.23 0.15
C ILE A 154 6.20 -11.18 -1.33
N ASN A 155 6.92 -10.12 -1.70
CA ASN A 155 7.32 -9.87 -3.09
C ASN A 155 8.67 -10.51 -3.42
N LYS A 156 8.93 -10.62 -4.73
CA LYS A 156 10.17 -11.18 -5.31
C LYS A 156 10.37 -12.66 -4.95
N ILE A 157 9.29 -13.45 -4.89
CA ILE A 157 9.37 -14.89 -4.63
C ILE A 157 10.12 -15.64 -5.71
N ASP A 158 10.24 -15.08 -6.92
CA ASP A 158 11.10 -15.56 -8.00
C ASP A 158 12.59 -15.64 -7.61
N LEU A 159 13.01 -14.94 -6.56
CA LEU A 159 14.37 -14.98 -6.04
C LEU A 159 14.61 -16.05 -4.97
N LEU A 160 13.58 -16.74 -4.49
CA LEU A 160 13.72 -17.80 -3.48
C LEU A 160 14.75 -18.89 -3.86
N PRO A 161 14.90 -19.31 -5.13
CA PRO A 161 15.93 -20.27 -5.49
C PRO A 161 17.38 -19.76 -5.37
N TYR A 162 17.57 -18.45 -5.30
CA TYR A 162 18.88 -17.79 -5.37
C TYR A 162 19.29 -17.11 -4.06
N ILE A 163 18.36 -16.93 -3.13
CA ILE A 163 18.56 -16.20 -1.88
C ILE A 163 18.17 -17.11 -0.71
N SER A 164 19.04 -17.17 0.31
CA SER A 164 18.71 -17.86 1.56
C SER A 164 17.59 -17.10 2.28
N PHE A 165 16.37 -17.61 2.19
CA PHE A 165 15.18 -17.09 2.85
C PHE A 165 14.34 -18.25 3.38
N ASN A 166 14.15 -18.32 4.67
CA ASN A 166 13.32 -19.35 5.30
C ASN A 166 11.88 -18.85 5.44
N MET A 167 11.01 -19.27 4.52
CA MET A 167 9.62 -18.87 4.48
C MET A 167 8.85 -19.26 5.75
N ASP A 168 9.14 -20.44 6.32
CA ASP A 168 8.45 -20.92 7.53
C ASP A 168 8.86 -20.09 8.75
N TYR A 169 10.14 -19.75 8.87
CA TYR A 169 10.63 -18.87 9.93
C TYR A 169 10.00 -17.47 9.82
N PHE A 170 9.95 -16.91 8.63
CA PHE A 170 9.30 -15.63 8.37
C PHE A 170 7.81 -15.67 8.76
N ARG A 171 7.08 -16.70 8.30
CA ARG A 171 5.64 -16.89 8.62
C ARG A 171 5.39 -17.07 10.10
N GLN A 172 6.24 -17.81 10.81
CA GLN A 172 6.14 -17.96 12.27
C GLN A 172 6.26 -16.60 12.98
N GLY A 173 7.21 -15.75 12.54
CA GLY A 173 7.35 -14.40 13.09
C GLY A 173 6.13 -13.52 12.85
N VAL A 174 5.51 -13.62 11.67
CA VAL A 174 4.27 -12.91 11.34
C VAL A 174 3.11 -13.42 12.19
N GLU A 175 2.94 -14.74 12.29
CA GLU A 175 1.85 -15.37 13.06
C GLU A 175 1.89 -15.03 14.56
N LEU A 176 3.08 -14.89 15.12
CA LEU A 176 3.28 -14.45 16.53
C LEU A 176 2.80 -13.01 16.76
N LEU A 177 2.86 -12.16 15.75
CA LEU A 177 2.54 -10.72 15.87
C LEU A 177 1.12 -10.38 15.43
N ASN A 178 0.62 -11.08 14.42
CA ASN A 178 -0.66 -10.83 13.78
C ASN A 178 -1.25 -12.17 13.27
N PRO A 179 -1.86 -12.95 14.17
CA PRO A 179 -2.39 -14.27 13.83
C PRO A 179 -3.45 -14.22 12.73
N GLY A 180 -3.31 -15.07 11.73
CA GLY A 180 -4.27 -15.17 10.62
C GLY A 180 -4.18 -14.02 9.60
N LEU A 181 -3.09 -13.26 9.58
CA LEU A 181 -2.89 -12.16 8.63
C LEU A 181 -3.00 -12.65 7.18
N ILE A 182 -3.84 -11.99 6.39
CA ILE A 182 -3.97 -12.26 4.95
C ILE A 182 -2.62 -12.01 4.28
N THR A 183 -2.10 -13.04 3.59
CA THR A 183 -0.76 -12.96 2.99
C THR A 183 -0.78 -13.40 1.54
N PHE A 184 -0.17 -12.59 0.66
CA PHE A 184 0.01 -12.86 -0.77
C PHE A 184 1.50 -12.97 -1.13
N PRO A 185 2.03 -14.20 -1.30
CA PRO A 185 3.33 -14.39 -1.94
C PRO A 185 3.19 -14.09 -3.44
N LEU A 186 4.05 -13.22 -3.98
CA LEU A 186 3.97 -12.85 -5.40
C LEU A 186 5.33 -12.39 -5.97
N SER A 187 5.39 -12.31 -7.28
CA SER A 187 6.48 -11.67 -8.01
C SER A 187 5.93 -10.63 -9.00
N CYS A 188 6.27 -9.37 -8.78
CA CYS A 188 5.98 -8.32 -9.78
C CYS A 188 6.76 -8.52 -11.09
N THR A 189 7.83 -9.29 -11.11
CA THR A 189 8.64 -9.59 -12.31
C THR A 189 7.96 -10.66 -13.17
N THR A 190 7.65 -11.81 -12.59
CA THR A 190 7.08 -12.95 -13.32
C THR A 190 5.54 -12.87 -13.47
N GLY A 191 4.88 -12.14 -12.58
CA GLY A 191 3.42 -12.06 -12.49
C GLY A 191 2.79 -13.15 -11.62
N GLU A 192 3.58 -14.05 -11.03
CA GLU A 192 3.09 -15.07 -10.10
C GLU A 192 2.42 -14.41 -8.89
N GLY A 193 1.26 -14.89 -8.46
CA GLY A 193 0.50 -14.40 -7.30
C GLY A 193 -0.22 -13.05 -7.52
N ILE A 194 -0.04 -12.38 -8.66
CA ILE A 194 -0.69 -11.08 -8.95
C ILE A 194 -2.22 -11.25 -9.11
N ALA A 195 -2.67 -12.37 -9.68
CA ALA A 195 -4.10 -12.61 -9.89
C ALA A 195 -4.86 -12.70 -8.57
N GLU A 196 -4.33 -13.40 -7.57
CA GLU A 196 -4.92 -13.56 -6.24
C GLU A 196 -4.98 -12.21 -5.50
N TRP A 197 -3.89 -11.43 -5.55
CA TRP A 197 -3.85 -10.09 -4.99
C TRP A 197 -4.89 -9.18 -5.63
N THR A 198 -4.95 -9.12 -6.96
CA THR A 198 -5.87 -8.22 -7.67
C THR A 198 -7.32 -8.66 -7.55
N ALA A 199 -7.60 -9.96 -7.48
CA ALA A 199 -8.94 -10.47 -7.16
C ALA A 199 -9.40 -10.05 -5.77
N TRP A 200 -8.51 -10.12 -4.76
CA TRP A 200 -8.81 -9.63 -3.43
C TRP A 200 -9.11 -8.12 -3.42
N VAL A 201 -8.26 -7.30 -4.06
CA VAL A 201 -8.50 -5.84 -4.18
C VAL A 201 -9.86 -5.56 -4.82
N ARG A 202 -10.18 -6.22 -5.95
CA ARG A 202 -11.47 -6.09 -6.64
C ARG A 202 -12.63 -6.39 -5.69
N SER A 203 -12.53 -7.48 -4.93
CA SER A 203 -13.58 -7.86 -3.98
C SER A 203 -13.81 -6.81 -2.88
N GLN A 204 -12.75 -6.11 -2.43
CA GLN A 204 -12.88 -5.04 -1.43
C GLN A 204 -13.55 -3.80 -2.03
N VAL A 205 -13.21 -3.43 -3.26
CA VAL A 205 -13.86 -2.31 -3.98
C VAL A 205 -15.36 -2.61 -4.19
N GLU A 206 -15.70 -3.83 -4.63
CA GLU A 206 -17.10 -4.24 -4.83
C GLU A 206 -17.90 -4.24 -3.53
N LYS A 207 -17.34 -4.76 -2.45
CA LYS A 207 -17.95 -4.69 -1.11
C LYS A 207 -18.23 -3.25 -0.69
N ARG A 208 -17.28 -2.35 -0.96
CA ARG A 208 -17.42 -0.94 -0.63
C ARG A 208 -18.59 -0.30 -1.39
N LYS A 209 -18.67 -0.53 -2.69
CA LYS A 209 -19.76 -0.02 -3.52
C LYS A 209 -21.13 -0.55 -3.08
N SER A 210 -21.22 -1.80 -2.65
CA SER A 210 -22.47 -2.42 -2.22
C SER A 210 -22.97 -1.98 -0.84
N GLN A 211 -22.08 -1.45 0.03
CA GLN A 211 -22.46 -0.96 1.35
C GLN A 211 -23.13 0.41 1.32
N ASN A 212 -22.94 1.16 0.24
CA ASN A 212 -23.42 2.53 0.08
C ASN A 212 -24.49 2.68 -1.05
N ALA A 213 -24.92 1.55 -1.65
CA ALA A 213 -26.00 1.47 -2.62
C ALA A 213 -27.32 1.14 -1.90
#